data_1d7e9d87d7fd12a09cc5e601d7003bbe
#
_entry.id   1d7e9d87d7fd12a09cc5e601d7003bbe
#
_cell.length_a   1.000
_cell.length_b   1.000
_cell.length_c   1.000
_cell.angle_alpha   90.00
_cell.angle_beta   90.00
_cell.angle_gamma   90.00
#
_symmetry.space_group_name_H-M   'P 1'
#
loop_
_entity.id
_entity.type
_entity.pdbx_description
1 polymer ?
#
loop_
_entity_poly.entity_id
_entity_poly.type
_entity_poly.pdbx_seq_one_letter_code
_entity_poly.pdbx_strand_id
1 'polypeptide(L)'
;MKFKFITILTLGALMSSCGGDKAKKEIAAPVKEDVKTEAAKVDPMTDKGVGAITNLTLGEIDPAMVTEGEAIFKAKCTACHKISKRFVGPGLKGVTERRTPEWIMNMILDPELMVKENELARQLLAEYSAPMANQSLTEDEARKILEYLRTKN
;
A
#
# COMPACT_ATOMS: atom_id res chain seq x y z
N MET A 1 52.57 8.08 -15.98
CA MET A 1 53.44 7.95 -14.79
C MET A 1 53.28 6.58 -14.20
N LYS A 2 54.35 5.85 -14.07
CA LYS A 2 54.47 4.46 -13.59
C LYS A 2 54.54 4.47 -12.07
N PHE A 3 53.82 3.61 -11.37
CA PHE A 3 54.14 3.11 -10.01
C PHE A 3 53.35 1.82 -9.80
N LYS A 4 54.01 0.71 -9.89
CA LYS A 4 54.87 -0.11 -9.01
C LYS A 4 54.01 -1.00 -8.07
N PHE A 5 54.05 -2.28 -8.46
CA PHE A 5 53.66 -3.48 -7.66
C PHE A 5 54.47 -3.49 -6.34
N ILE A 6 53.81 -3.85 -5.25
CA ILE A 6 54.45 -4.41 -4.06
C ILE A 6 53.69 -5.68 -3.68
N THR A 7 54.30 -6.79 -3.96
CA THR A 7 54.01 -8.13 -3.45
C THR A 7 54.65 -8.25 -2.07
N ILE A 8 53.86 -8.60 -1.06
CA ILE A 8 54.39 -9.10 0.21
C ILE A 8 53.77 -10.46 0.49
N LEU A 9 54.65 -11.43 0.38
CA LEU A 9 54.49 -12.83 0.72
C LEU A 9 55.03 -13.02 2.15
N THR A 10 54.24 -13.49 3.11
CA THR A 10 54.69 -14.10 4.39
C THR A 10 53.77 -15.25 4.75
N LEU A 11 54.28 -16.30 4.68
CA LEU A 11 54.57 -17.65 5.17
C LEU A 11 54.38 -17.80 6.69
N GLY A 12 53.60 -18.83 7.10
CA GLY A 12 53.90 -19.67 8.29
C GLY A 12 53.05 -19.45 9.51
N ALA A 13 52.27 -20.45 9.91
CA ALA A 13 52.61 -21.46 10.92
C ALA A 13 51.37 -22.25 11.32
N LEU A 14 51.49 -23.57 11.17
CA LEU A 14 50.63 -24.61 11.75
C LEU A 14 50.79 -24.63 13.27
N MET A 15 49.66 -24.63 14.01
CA MET A 15 49.61 -25.20 15.37
C MET A 15 48.34 -26.07 15.47
N SER A 16 48.58 -27.38 15.46
CA SER A 16 47.69 -28.42 15.98
C SER A 16 47.61 -28.32 17.49
N SER A 17 46.41 -28.31 18.06
CA SER A 17 46.21 -28.77 19.44
C SER A 17 44.91 -29.54 19.54
N CYS A 18 45.06 -30.82 19.82
CA CYS A 18 44.03 -31.76 20.27
C CYS A 18 43.59 -31.47 21.70
N GLY A 19 42.35 -31.74 22.00
CA GLY A 19 41.96 -32.32 23.28
C GLY A 19 40.82 -31.63 24.01
N GLY A 20 39.74 -32.37 24.26
CA GLY A 20 38.79 -32.04 25.34
C GLY A 20 37.32 -32.36 25.06
N ASP A 21 36.95 -33.52 25.51
CA ASP A 21 35.59 -34.11 25.54
C ASP A 21 34.46 -33.23 26.14
N LYS A 22 33.25 -33.48 25.58
CA LYS A 22 31.94 -33.52 26.26
C LYS A 22 31.30 -32.20 26.73
N ALA A 23 30.35 -31.74 25.93
CA ALA A 23 28.96 -31.55 26.39
C ALA A 23 28.04 -31.31 25.17
N LYS A 24 27.29 -32.35 24.85
CA LYS A 24 26.17 -32.30 23.88
C LYS A 24 25.06 -31.47 24.47
N LYS A 25 25.07 -30.16 24.21
CA LYS A 25 23.93 -29.31 24.48
C LYS A 25 23.13 -29.24 23.17
N GLU A 26 22.10 -30.02 23.15
CA GLU A 26 21.07 -30.06 22.13
C GLU A 26 20.43 -28.66 22.11
N ILE A 27 20.88 -27.81 21.15
CA ILE A 27 20.22 -26.56 20.85
C ILE A 27 19.06 -26.94 19.94
N ALA A 28 17.88 -26.97 20.54
CA ALA A 28 16.63 -27.06 19.82
C ALA A 28 16.63 -25.98 18.71
N ALA A 29 16.53 -26.42 17.46
CA ALA A 29 16.31 -25.56 16.33
C ALA A 29 15.02 -24.73 16.58
N PRO A 30 14.99 -23.44 16.24
CA PRO A 30 13.75 -22.72 16.28
C PRO A 30 12.80 -23.36 15.28
N VAL A 31 11.70 -23.88 15.80
CA VAL A 31 10.54 -24.28 15.01
C VAL A 31 10.12 -23.03 14.24
N LYS A 32 10.36 -23.04 12.94
CA LYS A 32 9.69 -22.11 12.03
C LYS A 32 8.23 -22.54 12.02
N GLU A 33 7.44 -21.96 12.88
CA GLU A 33 6.00 -21.93 12.68
C GLU A 33 5.76 -21.17 11.37
N ASP A 34 5.53 -21.91 10.31
CA ASP A 34 4.87 -21.41 9.11
C ASP A 34 3.45 -21.04 9.53
N VAL A 35 3.30 -19.85 10.12
CA VAL A 35 2.00 -19.20 10.23
C VAL A 35 1.62 -18.77 8.81
N LYS A 36 1.16 -19.73 8.04
CA LYS A 36 0.37 -19.47 6.85
C LYS A 36 -0.97 -18.90 7.34
N THR A 37 -0.93 -17.62 7.73
CA THR A 37 -2.15 -16.85 7.94
C THR A 37 -2.83 -16.78 6.58
N GLU A 38 -3.78 -17.67 6.36
CA GLU A 38 -4.73 -17.59 5.27
C GLU A 38 -5.46 -16.25 5.50
N ALA A 39 -5.03 -15.21 4.75
CA ALA A 39 -5.63 -13.90 4.83
C ALA A 39 -7.11 -14.07 4.54
N ALA A 40 -7.94 -13.89 5.57
CA ALA A 40 -9.37 -13.92 5.43
C ALA A 40 -9.72 -12.96 4.28
N LYS A 41 -10.42 -13.48 3.25
CA LYS A 41 -10.82 -12.66 2.10
C LYS A 41 -11.75 -11.57 2.61
N VAL A 42 -11.21 -10.37 2.79
CA VAL A 42 -11.99 -9.19 3.17
C VAL A 42 -12.94 -8.90 2.01
N ASP A 43 -14.24 -8.86 2.27
CA ASP A 43 -15.22 -8.45 1.26
C ASP A 43 -15.07 -6.95 1.01
N PRO A 44 -14.71 -6.53 -0.22
CA PRO A 44 -14.49 -5.14 -0.54
C PRO A 44 -15.72 -4.24 -0.38
N MET A 45 -16.93 -4.83 -0.37
CA MET A 45 -18.18 -4.10 -0.24
C MET A 45 -18.65 -3.96 1.21
N THR A 46 -17.93 -4.54 2.17
CA THR A 46 -18.17 -4.37 3.62
C THR A 46 -17.01 -3.64 4.30
N ASP A 47 -15.86 -3.56 3.65
CA ASP A 47 -14.69 -2.86 4.17
C ASP A 47 -14.86 -1.35 4.04
N LYS A 48 -14.84 -0.64 5.16
CA LYS A 48 -14.92 0.82 5.23
C LYS A 48 -13.55 1.50 5.19
N GLY A 49 -12.48 0.72 5.16
CA GLY A 49 -11.13 1.24 5.31
C GLY A 49 -10.83 1.69 6.74
N VAL A 50 -9.75 2.45 6.86
CA VAL A 50 -9.28 3.03 8.12
C VAL A 50 -9.09 4.52 7.94
N GLY A 51 -9.64 5.34 8.83
CA GLY A 51 -9.52 6.78 8.75
C GLY A 51 -10.66 7.52 9.44
N ALA A 52 -10.81 8.79 9.09
CA ALA A 52 -11.79 9.68 9.71
C ALA A 52 -13.24 9.31 9.34
N ILE A 53 -13.44 8.69 8.18
CA ILE A 53 -14.78 8.39 7.66
C ILE A 53 -15.19 6.99 8.11
N THR A 54 -16.06 6.92 9.10
CA THR A 54 -16.53 5.64 9.65
C THR A 54 -17.95 5.28 9.21
N ASN A 55 -18.75 6.29 8.90
CA ASN A 55 -20.12 6.13 8.39
C ASN A 55 -20.42 7.27 7.43
N LEU A 56 -21.00 6.94 6.30
CA LEU A 56 -21.40 7.92 5.30
C LEU A 56 -22.79 7.57 4.75
N THR A 57 -23.70 8.52 4.84
CA THR A 57 -25.02 8.40 4.21
C THR A 57 -24.99 9.13 2.87
N LEU A 58 -25.24 8.41 1.80
CA LEU A 58 -25.36 8.96 0.45
C LEU A 58 -26.83 9.19 0.10
N GLY A 59 -27.15 10.41 -0.31
CA GLY A 59 -28.43 10.75 -0.93
C GLY A 59 -28.37 10.58 -2.46
N GLU A 60 -29.28 11.28 -3.14
CA GLU A 60 -29.20 11.44 -4.59
C GLU A 60 -27.90 12.15 -4.99
N ILE A 61 -27.47 11.93 -6.23
CA ILE A 61 -26.27 12.58 -6.76
C ILE A 61 -26.51 14.08 -6.89
N ASP A 62 -25.68 14.89 -6.26
CA ASP A 62 -25.72 16.35 -6.33
C ASP A 62 -24.92 16.85 -7.55
N PRO A 63 -25.56 17.44 -8.56
CA PRO A 63 -24.88 17.92 -9.76
C PRO A 63 -23.85 19.03 -9.52
N ALA A 64 -24.03 19.85 -8.49
CA ALA A 64 -23.07 20.90 -8.13
C ALA A 64 -21.81 20.25 -7.58
N MET A 65 -21.94 19.32 -6.64
CA MET A 65 -20.80 18.54 -6.11
C MET A 65 -20.10 17.74 -7.19
N VAL A 66 -20.83 17.17 -8.16
CA VAL A 66 -20.22 16.45 -9.31
C VAL A 66 -19.33 17.38 -10.12
N THR A 67 -19.80 18.61 -10.42
CA THR A 67 -19.04 19.57 -11.20
C THR A 67 -17.76 20.01 -10.48
N GLU A 68 -17.87 20.33 -9.19
CA GLU A 68 -16.71 20.69 -8.37
C GLU A 68 -15.77 19.52 -8.19
N GLY A 69 -16.28 18.33 -7.93
CA GLY A 69 -15.49 17.08 -7.80
C GLY A 69 -14.74 16.73 -9.07
N GLU A 70 -15.35 16.95 -10.26
CA GLU A 70 -14.65 16.78 -11.53
C GLU A 70 -13.47 17.75 -11.67
N ALA A 71 -13.65 19.01 -11.28
CA ALA A 71 -12.57 19.99 -11.34
C ALA A 71 -11.41 19.63 -10.42
N ILE A 72 -11.71 19.22 -9.17
CA ILE A 72 -10.70 18.75 -8.22
C ILE A 72 -10.00 17.48 -8.75
N PHE A 73 -10.76 16.52 -9.25
CA PHE A 73 -10.22 15.29 -9.84
C PHE A 73 -9.26 15.58 -10.99
N LYS A 74 -9.62 16.47 -11.90
CA LYS A 74 -8.76 16.90 -13.01
C LYS A 74 -7.45 17.50 -12.53
N ALA A 75 -7.49 18.33 -11.49
CA ALA A 75 -6.33 19.01 -10.95
C ALA A 75 -5.40 18.11 -10.13
N LYS A 76 -5.95 17.18 -9.33
CA LYS A 76 -5.23 16.46 -8.29
C LYS A 76 -5.01 14.96 -8.60
N CYS A 77 -5.87 14.33 -9.41
CA CYS A 77 -5.89 12.88 -9.54
C CYS A 77 -5.42 12.38 -10.90
N THR A 78 -5.57 13.17 -11.97
CA THR A 78 -5.36 12.72 -13.35
C THR A 78 -3.91 12.43 -13.71
N ALA A 79 -2.95 12.89 -12.91
CA ALA A 79 -1.54 12.54 -13.05
C ALA A 79 -1.30 11.03 -12.87
N CYS A 80 -2.10 10.39 -11.98
CA CYS A 80 -1.93 8.98 -11.65
C CYS A 80 -3.15 8.12 -12.00
N HIS A 81 -4.36 8.67 -12.07
CA HIS A 81 -5.60 7.95 -12.34
C HIS A 81 -6.27 8.35 -13.64
N LYS A 82 -6.83 7.35 -14.32
CA LYS A 82 -7.77 7.53 -15.43
C LYS A 82 -9.11 6.88 -15.07
N ILE A 83 -10.21 7.39 -15.62
CA ILE A 83 -11.51 6.76 -15.36
C ILE A 83 -11.56 5.38 -16.00
N SER A 84 -11.28 5.27 -17.29
CA SER A 84 -11.58 4.06 -18.08
C SER A 84 -10.47 3.01 -18.13
N LYS A 85 -9.27 3.29 -17.62
CA LYS A 85 -8.13 2.38 -17.76
C LYS A 85 -7.11 2.51 -16.63
N ARG A 86 -6.34 1.44 -16.42
CA ARG A 86 -5.11 1.47 -15.61
C ARG A 86 -4.13 2.49 -16.19
N PHE A 87 -3.46 3.21 -15.30
CA PHE A 87 -2.37 4.13 -15.63
C PHE A 87 -1.25 3.93 -14.60
N VAL A 88 -0.87 4.92 -13.80
CA VAL A 88 0.00 4.70 -12.64
C VAL A 88 -0.78 3.93 -11.57
N GLY A 89 -1.97 4.39 -11.24
CA GLY A 89 -2.91 3.71 -10.36
C GLY A 89 -4.04 2.99 -11.12
N PRO A 90 -5.01 2.45 -10.38
CA PRO A 90 -6.18 1.77 -10.96
C PRO A 90 -7.05 2.73 -11.79
N GLY A 91 -7.74 2.15 -12.78
CA GLY A 91 -8.87 2.80 -13.44
C GLY A 91 -10.04 2.93 -12.47
N LEU A 92 -10.71 4.08 -12.47
CA LEU A 92 -11.72 4.41 -11.47
C LEU A 92 -13.17 4.24 -11.94
N LYS A 93 -13.41 3.83 -13.20
CA LYS A 93 -14.76 3.47 -13.66
C LYS A 93 -15.33 2.37 -12.76
N GLY A 94 -16.55 2.52 -12.27
CA GLY A 94 -17.23 1.58 -11.39
C GLY A 94 -16.56 1.38 -10.03
N VAL A 95 -15.75 2.32 -9.54
CA VAL A 95 -15.09 2.17 -8.24
C VAL A 95 -16.09 2.09 -7.08
N THR A 96 -17.22 2.77 -7.20
CA THR A 96 -18.30 2.75 -6.19
C THR A 96 -19.11 1.45 -6.19
N GLU A 97 -18.92 0.59 -7.18
CA GLU A 97 -19.54 -0.75 -7.25
C GLU A 97 -18.63 -1.84 -6.66
N ARG A 98 -17.38 -1.51 -6.32
CA ARG A 98 -16.39 -2.47 -5.80
C ARG A 98 -15.67 -2.01 -4.54
N ARG A 99 -16.05 -0.84 -4.00
CA ARG A 99 -15.55 -0.30 -2.72
C ARG A 99 -16.65 0.51 -2.05
N THR A 100 -16.68 0.47 -0.73
CA THR A 100 -17.61 1.31 0.04
C THR A 100 -17.25 2.80 -0.12
N PRO A 101 -18.22 3.71 0.01
CA PRO A 101 -17.98 5.13 -0.02
C PRO A 101 -16.97 5.60 1.03
N GLU A 102 -17.05 5.03 2.24
CA GLU A 102 -16.12 5.31 3.32
C GLU A 102 -14.69 4.90 2.97
N TRP A 103 -14.51 3.72 2.38
CA TRP A 103 -13.20 3.24 1.95
C TRP A 103 -12.58 4.19 0.91
N ILE A 104 -13.40 4.63 -0.07
CA ILE A 104 -12.95 5.56 -1.13
C ILE A 104 -12.52 6.88 -0.52
N MET A 105 -13.32 7.46 0.38
CA MET A 105 -12.98 8.72 1.03
C MET A 105 -11.75 8.60 1.92
N ASN A 106 -11.64 7.54 2.72
CA ASN A 106 -10.45 7.30 3.55
C ASN A 106 -9.19 7.16 2.69
N MET A 107 -9.27 6.47 1.55
CA MET A 107 -8.14 6.33 0.63
C MET A 107 -7.73 7.66 -0.03
N ILE A 108 -8.68 8.57 -0.24
CA ILE A 108 -8.40 9.92 -0.76
C ILE A 108 -7.77 10.80 0.32
N LEU A 109 -8.25 10.72 1.57
CA LEU A 109 -7.87 11.61 2.65
C LEU A 109 -6.52 11.20 3.30
N ASP A 110 -6.33 9.91 3.55
CA ASP A 110 -5.11 9.40 4.19
C ASP A 110 -4.68 8.06 3.58
N PRO A 111 -4.11 8.09 2.36
CA PRO A 111 -3.65 6.89 1.68
C PRO A 111 -2.49 6.18 2.42
N GLU A 112 -1.69 6.89 3.21
CA GLU A 112 -0.60 6.32 3.98
C GLU A 112 -1.12 5.47 5.13
N LEU A 113 -2.10 5.99 5.89
CA LEU A 113 -2.77 5.23 6.94
C LEU A 113 -3.51 4.02 6.36
N MET A 114 -4.19 4.22 5.24
CA MET A 114 -4.89 3.13 4.54
C MET A 114 -3.93 2.00 4.16
N VAL A 115 -2.80 2.29 3.54
CA VAL A 115 -1.81 1.28 3.16
C VAL A 115 -1.20 0.61 4.41
N LYS A 116 -1.02 1.35 5.49
CA LYS A 116 -0.45 0.82 6.74
C LYS A 116 -1.39 -0.16 7.43
N GLU A 117 -2.69 0.14 7.49
CA GLU A 117 -3.62 -0.55 8.39
C GLU A 117 -4.71 -1.37 7.65
N ASN A 118 -4.97 -1.11 6.36
CA ASN A 118 -6.03 -1.77 5.60
C ASN A 118 -5.45 -2.79 4.60
N GLU A 119 -5.97 -4.02 4.62
CA GLU A 119 -5.46 -5.12 3.79
C GLU A 119 -5.69 -4.89 2.29
N LEU A 120 -6.88 -4.41 1.89
CA LEU A 120 -7.17 -4.15 0.47
C LEU A 120 -6.31 -3.01 -0.09
N ALA A 121 -5.97 -2.01 0.73
CA ALA A 121 -5.06 -0.94 0.33
C ALA A 121 -3.62 -1.45 0.15
N ARG A 122 -3.14 -2.37 1.02
CA ARG A 122 -1.84 -3.03 0.86
C ARG A 122 -1.78 -3.87 -0.41
N GLN A 123 -2.85 -4.61 -0.73
CA GLN A 123 -2.93 -5.39 -1.96
C GLN A 123 -2.84 -4.51 -3.20
N LEU A 124 -3.51 -3.35 -3.20
CA LEU A 124 -3.40 -2.38 -4.28
C LEU A 124 -1.97 -1.82 -4.41
N LEU A 125 -1.31 -1.48 -3.29
CA LEU A 125 0.08 -1.04 -3.34
C LEU A 125 0.99 -2.13 -3.94
N ALA A 126 0.81 -3.38 -3.55
CA ALA A 126 1.57 -4.50 -4.10
C ALA A 126 1.32 -4.69 -5.61
N GLU A 127 0.07 -4.58 -6.05
CA GLU A 127 -0.32 -4.73 -7.46
C GLU A 127 0.22 -3.61 -8.35
N TYR A 128 0.15 -2.36 -7.87
CA TYR A 128 0.50 -1.20 -8.69
C TYR A 128 1.95 -0.76 -8.49
N SER A 129 2.60 -1.16 -7.40
CA SER A 129 3.96 -0.76 -7.00
C SER A 129 4.16 0.76 -6.98
N ALA A 130 3.09 1.51 -6.76
CA ALA A 130 3.06 2.96 -6.76
C ALA A 130 2.18 3.44 -5.60
N PRO A 131 2.76 4.06 -4.57
CA PRO A 131 1.98 4.61 -3.46
C PRO A 131 1.13 5.79 -3.95
N MET A 132 -0.11 5.87 -3.46
CA MET A 132 -0.94 7.05 -3.64
C MET A 132 -0.41 8.17 -2.75
N ALA A 133 -0.11 9.32 -3.34
CA ALA A 133 0.34 10.49 -2.58
C ALA A 133 -0.85 11.20 -1.93
N ASN A 134 -0.68 11.60 -0.68
CA ASN A 134 -1.64 12.45 0.01
C ASN A 134 -1.74 13.82 -0.69
N GLN A 135 -2.94 14.20 -1.10
CA GLN A 135 -3.19 15.44 -1.82
C GLN A 135 -3.60 16.61 -0.88
N SER A 136 -3.59 16.37 0.43
CA SER A 136 -4.00 17.33 1.47
C SER A 136 -5.40 17.90 1.23
N LEU A 137 -6.32 17.04 0.84
CA LEU A 137 -7.71 17.41 0.58
C LEU A 137 -8.50 17.45 1.89
N THR A 138 -9.48 18.33 1.94
CA THR A 138 -10.48 18.36 2.99
C THR A 138 -11.51 17.24 2.80
N GLU A 139 -12.27 16.94 3.85
CA GLU A 139 -13.36 15.98 3.78
C GLU A 139 -14.43 16.40 2.76
N ASP A 140 -14.74 17.68 2.69
CA ASP A 140 -15.68 18.26 1.70
C ASP A 140 -15.18 18.04 0.25
N GLU A 141 -13.89 18.28 -0.01
CA GLU A 141 -13.31 18.04 -1.33
C GLU A 141 -13.30 16.54 -1.69
N ALA A 142 -12.95 15.68 -0.75
CA ALA A 142 -13.02 14.23 -0.93
C ALA A 142 -14.46 13.75 -1.20
N ARG A 143 -15.44 14.35 -0.52
CA ARG A 143 -16.86 14.09 -0.73
C ARG A 143 -17.33 14.51 -2.13
N LYS A 144 -16.88 15.64 -2.64
CA LYS A 144 -17.16 16.11 -4.00
C LYS A 144 -16.55 15.17 -5.05
N ILE A 145 -15.31 14.74 -4.83
CA ILE A 145 -14.67 13.73 -5.70
C ILE A 145 -15.48 12.43 -5.70
N LEU A 146 -15.95 11.96 -4.54
CA LEU A 146 -16.81 10.78 -4.45
C LEU A 146 -18.08 10.95 -5.29
N GLU A 147 -18.76 12.11 -5.23
CA GLU A 147 -19.94 12.38 -6.06
C GLU A 147 -19.62 12.30 -7.56
N TYR A 148 -18.51 12.87 -7.98
CA TYR A 148 -18.05 12.74 -9.37
C TYR A 148 -17.83 11.28 -9.75
N LEU A 149 -17.17 10.48 -8.89
CA LEU A 149 -16.92 9.06 -9.17
C LEU A 149 -18.21 8.23 -9.23
N ARG A 150 -19.25 8.58 -8.47
CA ARG A 150 -20.58 7.95 -8.54
C ARG A 150 -21.23 8.08 -9.91
N THR A 151 -20.84 9.05 -10.70
CA THR A 151 -21.31 9.22 -12.10
C THR A 151 -20.50 8.41 -13.12
N LYS A 152 -19.50 7.66 -12.70
CA LYS A 152 -18.56 6.94 -13.58
C LYS A 152 -18.70 5.41 -13.52
N ASN A 153 -19.88 4.91 -13.21
CA ASN A 153 -20.21 3.48 -13.22
C ASN A 153 -20.37 2.91 -14.63
#